data_850e56bc759d0a394e1d8bd5f12599dc
#
_entry.id   850e56bc759d0a394e1d8bd5f12599dc
#
_cell.length_a   1.000
_cell.length_b   1.000
_cell.length_c   1.000
_cell.angle_alpha   90.00
_cell.angle_beta   90.00
_cell.angle_gamma   90.00
#
_symmetry.space_group_name_H-M   'P 1'
#
loop_
_entity.id
_entity.type
_entity.pdbx_description
1 polymer ?
#
loop_
_entity_poly.entity_id
_entity_poly.type
_entity_poly.pdbx_seq_one_letter_code
_entity_poly.pdbx_strand_id
1 'polypeptide(L)' 'MKNVDMSIEGNILTLKVDLSKDFGTSSSGKSIIIATSEGNYAIPGREEKVGLNVYRKK' A
#
# COMPACT_ATOMS: atom_id res chain seq x y z
N MET A 1 -4.79 -5.52 -1.79
CA MET A 1 -4.25 -4.26 -1.26
C MET A 1 -5.39 -3.30 -0.99
N LYS A 2 -5.19 -2.38 -0.08
CA LYS A 2 -6.18 -1.35 0.25
C LYS A 2 -5.68 0.02 -0.15
N ASN A 3 -6.46 0.72 -0.97
CA ASN A 3 -6.16 2.08 -1.40
C ASN A 3 -4.81 2.22 -2.14
N VAL A 4 -4.41 1.18 -2.83
CA VAL A 4 -3.18 1.18 -3.62
C VAL A 4 -3.52 0.78 -5.03
N ASP A 5 -3.23 1.66 -5.98
CA ASP A 5 -3.39 1.38 -7.39
C ASP A 5 -2.00 1.14 -7.99
N MET A 6 -1.76 -0.07 -8.42
CA MET A 6 -0.45 -0.49 -8.91
C MET A 6 -0.46 -0.66 -10.42
N SER A 7 0.54 -0.11 -11.07
CA SER A 7 0.72 -0.30 -12.50
C SER A 7 2.20 -0.58 -12.80
N ILE A 8 2.43 -1.32 -13.86
CA ILE A 8 3.77 -1.67 -14.31
C ILE A 8 3.89 -1.32 -15.78
N GLU A 9 4.96 -0.63 -16.11
CA GLU A 9 5.27 -0.31 -17.50
C GLU A 9 6.77 -0.58 -17.72
N GLY A 10 7.08 -1.60 -18.48
CA GLY A 10 8.46 -2.06 -18.65
C GLY A 10 9.05 -2.47 -17.29
N ASN A 11 10.07 -1.78 -16.86
CA ASN A 11 10.71 -2.01 -15.58
C ASN A 11 10.27 -0.99 -14.51
N ILE A 12 9.23 -0.21 -14.77
CA ILE A 12 8.78 0.83 -13.85
C ILE A 12 7.50 0.39 -13.15
N LEU A 13 7.58 0.34 -11.83
CA LEU A 13 6.43 0.10 -10.97
C LEU A 13 5.92 1.44 -10.46
N THR A 14 4.62 1.69 -10.63
CA THR A 14 3.98 2.89 -10.12
C THR A 14 2.91 2.51 -9.10
N LEU A 15 2.94 3.16 -7.96
CA LEU A 15 1.95 2.97 -6.91
C LEU A 15 1.26 4.31 -6.66
N LYS A 16 -0.07 4.31 -6.70
CA LYS A 16 -0.87 5.51 -6.42
C LYS A 16 -1.70 5.29 -5.18
N VAL A 17 -1.68 6.26 -4.28
CA VAL A 17 -2.40 6.22 -3.02
C VAL A 17 -3.19 7.53 -2.88
N ASP A 18 -4.47 7.39 -2.54
CA ASP A 18 -5.33 8.56 -2.26
C ASP A 18 -5.20 8.89 -0.78
N LEU A 19 -4.52 9.98 -0.48
CA LEU A 19 -4.24 10.39 0.90
C LEU A 19 -5.45 10.97 1.62
N SER A 20 -6.58 11.14 0.92
CA SER A 20 -7.81 11.63 1.54
C SER A 20 -8.62 10.52 2.21
N LYS A 21 -8.25 9.26 1.99
CA LYS A 21 -8.96 8.12 2.54
C LYS A 21 -8.26 7.57 3.78
N ASP A 22 -9.02 6.87 4.62
CA ASP A 22 -8.44 6.11 5.71
C ASP A 22 -9.24 4.82 5.91
N PHE A 23 -8.61 3.86 6.57
CA PHE A 23 -9.21 2.54 6.80
C PHE A 23 -9.19 2.18 8.28
N GLY A 24 -9.22 3.21 9.12
CA GLY A 24 -9.33 3.03 10.53
C GLY A 24 -7.99 2.89 11.24
N THR A 25 -8.08 2.56 12.52
CA THR A 25 -6.93 2.50 13.40
C THR A 25 -6.13 1.24 13.16
N SER A 26 -4.80 1.35 13.22
CA SER A 26 -3.91 0.19 13.14
C SER A 26 -4.12 -0.75 14.32
N SER A 27 -3.61 -1.97 14.24
CA SER A 27 -3.75 -2.96 15.30
C SER A 27 -3.14 -2.50 16.61
N SER A 28 -2.11 -1.66 16.57
CA SER A 28 -1.51 -1.10 17.78
C SER A 28 -2.29 0.06 18.38
N GLY A 29 -3.25 0.61 17.65
CA GLY A 29 -4.05 1.75 18.08
C GLY A 29 -3.35 3.09 18.00
N LYS A 30 -2.14 3.14 17.44
CA LYS A 30 -1.31 4.37 17.45
C LYS A 30 -1.34 5.13 16.14
N SER A 31 -1.84 4.53 15.08
CA SER A 31 -1.82 5.11 13.74
C SER A 31 -3.14 4.90 13.04
N ILE A 32 -3.40 5.74 12.07
CA ILE A 32 -4.53 5.57 11.15
C ILE A 32 -3.96 5.09 9.82
N ILE A 33 -4.47 3.95 9.35
CA ILE A 33 -3.99 3.34 8.11
C ILE A 33 -4.62 4.05 6.92
N ILE A 34 -3.78 4.55 6.04
CA ILE A 34 -4.22 5.21 4.81
C ILE A 34 -4.20 4.23 3.64
N ALA A 35 -3.17 3.44 3.53
CA ALA A 35 -3.04 2.45 2.48
C ALA A 35 -2.12 1.32 2.93
N THR A 36 -2.34 0.13 2.40
CA THR A 36 -1.48 -1.00 2.73
C THR A 36 -1.52 -2.06 1.64
N SER A 37 -0.38 -2.69 1.42
CA SER A 37 -0.30 -3.87 0.56
C SER A 37 -0.80 -5.13 1.27
N GLU A 38 -1.07 -5.04 2.58
CA GLU A 38 -1.49 -6.17 3.40
C GLU A 38 -0.43 -7.27 3.42
N GLY A 39 0.78 -6.86 3.76
CA GLY A 39 1.94 -7.73 3.72
C GLY A 39 2.65 -7.62 2.37
N ASN A 40 3.41 -8.64 2.03
CA ASN A 40 4.11 -8.66 0.74
C ASN A 40 3.15 -9.04 -0.38
N TYR A 41 3.13 -8.25 -1.42
CA TYR A 41 2.28 -8.47 -2.58
C TYR A 41 3.14 -8.79 -3.79
N ALA A 42 2.87 -9.92 -4.43
CA ALA A 42 3.64 -10.35 -5.60
C ALA A 42 3.35 -9.45 -6.80
N ILE A 43 4.40 -9.01 -7.46
CA ILE A 43 4.26 -8.19 -8.67
C ILE A 43 3.97 -9.12 -9.85
N PRO A 44 2.83 -8.94 -10.56
CA PRO A 44 2.46 -9.85 -11.64
C PRO A 44 3.54 -9.96 -12.72
N GLY A 45 3.83 -11.20 -13.12
CA GLY A 45 4.80 -11.47 -14.17
C GLY A 45 6.25 -11.28 -13.77
N ARG A 46 6.53 -11.03 -12.51
CA ARG A 46 7.89 -10.80 -12.00
C ARG A 46 8.09 -11.54 -10.69
N GLU A 47 9.33 -11.64 -10.27
CA GLU A 47 9.67 -12.31 -9.00
C GLU A 47 9.73 -11.34 -7.82
N GLU A 48 9.75 -10.04 -8.08
CA GLU A 48 9.80 -9.04 -7.01
C GLU A 48 8.48 -8.98 -6.25
N LYS A 49 8.57 -8.52 -5.02
CA LYS A 49 7.39 -8.31 -4.18
C LYS A 49 7.41 -6.88 -3.65
N VAL A 50 6.22 -6.36 -3.36
CA VAL A 50 6.09 -5.03 -2.78
C VAL A 50 5.46 -5.13 -1.40
N GLY A 51 6.04 -4.40 -0.45
CA GLY A 51 5.46 -4.20 0.87
C GLY A 51 5.31 -2.72 1.11
N LEU A 52 4.07 -2.26 1.29
CA LEU A 52 3.78 -0.83 1.43
C LEU A 52 2.81 -0.61 2.57
N ASN A 53 3.13 0.39 3.40
CA ASN A 53 2.21 0.89 4.40
C ASN A 53 2.29 2.41 4.43
N VAL A 54 1.15 3.05 4.23
CA VAL A 54 1.01 4.49 4.35
C VAL A 54 0.09 4.74 5.54
N TYR A 55 0.54 5.53 6.48
CA TYR A 55 -0.21 5.79 7.70
C TYR A 55 0.10 7.17 8.22
N ARG A 56 -0.78 7.67 9.09
CA ARG A 56 -0.53 8.90 9.79
C ARG A 56 -0.70 8.68 11.29
N LYS A 57 -0.06 9.54 12.06
CA LYS A 57 -0.16 9.47 13.51
C LYS A 57 -1.60 9.82 13.93
N LYS A 58 -2.10 9.04 14.87
CA LYS A 58 -3.45 9.23 15.39
C LYS A 58 -3.55 10.44 16.29
#